data_06aea998188f86531ef6f8fdfdfe226e
#
_entry.id   06aea998188f86531ef6f8fdfdfe226e
#
_cell.length_a   1.000
_cell.length_b   1.000
_cell.length_c   1.000
_cell.angle_alpha   90.00
_cell.angle_beta   90.00
_cell.angle_gamma   90.00
#
_symmetry.space_group_name_H-M   'P 1'
#
loop_
_entity.id
_entity.type
_entity.pdbx_description
1 polymer ?
#
loop_
_entity_poly.entity_id
_entity_poly.type
_entity_poly.pdbx_seq_one_letter_code
_entity_poly.pdbx_strand_id
1 'polypeptide(L)'
;FGRLTRAMIGDAVDRGARLHLESEITRLRQKKDGTWTLRVADRRWNGHLRSRKVRAKFVFVGAGGGALPLLQSSGIPEAKGFGGFPISGQFLKTTNPQIVAQHQAKVYGKADIGAPPMSVPHLDTRVVDGGTALLFGPYAGWSMKFLKHGSWTDLIRSIRPGNLIPMLAVGVRNLDLVKYLVGEVTATDTDRLRTLRAFMPTAHPRDWELVTAGQRVQVIKKDRAQGGVLEFGTEL
;
A
#
# COMPACT_ATOMS: atom_id res chain seq x y z
N PHE A 1 -14.01 -3.05 6.56
CA PHE A 1 -13.76 -1.75 5.87
C PHE A 1 -14.59 -1.61 4.59
N GLY A 2 -14.66 -2.62 3.69
CA GLY A 2 -15.35 -2.49 2.41
C GLY A 2 -16.84 -2.09 2.50
N ARG A 3 -17.59 -2.59 3.48
CA ARG A 3 -18.98 -2.16 3.72
C ARG A 3 -19.07 -0.69 4.13
N LEU A 4 -18.19 -0.25 5.04
CA LEU A 4 -18.14 1.15 5.49
C LEU A 4 -17.81 2.07 4.32
N THR A 5 -16.79 1.74 3.52
CA THR A 5 -16.43 2.53 2.32
C THR A 5 -17.60 2.66 1.36
N ARG A 6 -18.33 1.56 1.09
CA ARG A 6 -19.51 1.61 0.22
C ARG A 6 -20.63 2.49 0.80
N ALA A 7 -20.86 2.41 2.11
CA ALA A 7 -21.87 3.24 2.77
C ALA A 7 -21.51 4.75 2.68
N MET A 8 -20.23 5.09 2.93
CA MET A 8 -19.77 6.48 2.83
C MET A 8 -19.84 7.00 1.38
N ILE A 9 -19.50 6.18 0.40
CA ILE A 9 -19.64 6.55 -1.02
C ILE A 9 -21.12 6.72 -1.39
N GLY A 10 -22.00 5.82 -0.89
CA GLY A 10 -23.46 5.93 -1.09
C GLY A 10 -23.98 7.26 -0.56
N ASP A 11 -23.66 7.63 0.69
CA ASP A 11 -24.06 8.90 1.29
C ASP A 11 -23.55 10.11 0.46
N ALA A 12 -22.31 10.04 -0.03
CA ALA A 12 -21.78 11.09 -0.90
C ALA A 12 -22.56 11.21 -2.23
N VAL A 13 -22.94 10.08 -2.83
CA VAL A 13 -23.75 10.06 -4.07
C VAL A 13 -25.15 10.61 -3.80
N ASP A 14 -25.77 10.26 -2.68
CA ASP A 14 -27.10 10.77 -2.29
C ASP A 14 -27.07 12.30 -2.07
N ARG A 15 -25.91 12.84 -1.68
CA ARG A 15 -25.65 14.29 -1.57
C ARG A 15 -25.21 14.94 -2.90
N GLY A 16 -25.27 14.24 -4.01
CA GLY A 16 -25.04 14.80 -5.36
C GLY A 16 -23.65 14.52 -5.94
N ALA A 17 -22.79 13.74 -5.28
CA ALA A 17 -21.54 13.30 -5.88
C ALA A 17 -21.78 12.32 -7.04
N ARG A 18 -20.92 12.36 -8.05
CA ARG A 18 -20.97 11.42 -9.18
C ARG A 18 -19.83 10.40 -9.06
N LEU A 19 -20.21 9.14 -8.95
CA LEU A 19 -19.25 8.03 -8.91
C LEU A 19 -19.02 7.48 -10.33
N HIS A 20 -17.77 7.43 -10.74
CA HIS A 20 -17.35 6.81 -12.00
C HIS A 20 -16.44 5.63 -11.68
N LEU A 21 -16.97 4.42 -11.68
CA LEU A 21 -16.19 3.18 -11.56
C LEU A 21 -15.48 2.86 -12.88
N GLU A 22 -14.44 2.03 -12.81
CA GLU A 22 -13.62 1.60 -13.94
C GLU A 22 -13.02 2.75 -14.77
N SER A 23 -12.90 3.91 -14.14
CA SER A 23 -12.37 5.13 -14.72
C SER A 23 -11.08 5.50 -14.01
N GLU A 24 -9.95 5.25 -14.67
CA GLU A 24 -8.60 5.49 -14.14
C GLU A 24 -8.12 6.89 -14.54
N ILE A 25 -7.67 7.68 -13.57
CA ILE A 25 -6.95 8.91 -13.86
C ILE A 25 -5.49 8.57 -14.16
N THR A 26 -5.10 8.68 -15.42
CA THR A 26 -3.74 8.34 -15.89
C THR A 26 -2.79 9.52 -15.92
N ARG A 27 -3.32 10.75 -15.89
CA ARG A 27 -2.53 11.98 -15.89
C ARG A 27 -3.30 13.12 -15.27
N LEU A 28 -2.58 13.91 -14.47
CA LEU A 28 -3.06 15.15 -13.88
C LEU A 28 -2.15 16.28 -14.32
N ARG A 29 -2.71 17.44 -14.66
CA ARG A 29 -1.91 18.62 -15.03
C ARG A 29 -2.61 19.91 -14.64
N GLN A 30 -1.92 20.75 -13.89
CA GLN A 30 -2.37 22.11 -13.61
C GLN A 30 -2.15 23.01 -14.83
N LYS A 31 -3.11 23.87 -15.10
CA LYS A 31 -3.04 24.89 -16.14
C LYS A 31 -2.59 26.23 -15.54
N LYS A 32 -2.14 27.14 -16.39
CA LYS A 32 -1.72 28.50 -15.99
C LYS A 32 -2.84 29.29 -15.34
N ASP A 33 -4.10 28.99 -15.66
CA ASP A 33 -5.30 29.62 -15.08
C ASP A 33 -5.73 29.00 -13.74
N GLY A 34 -4.89 28.12 -13.16
CA GLY A 34 -5.16 27.44 -11.90
C GLY A 34 -6.09 26.24 -12.03
N THR A 35 -6.75 26.03 -13.17
CA THR A 35 -7.60 24.85 -13.39
C THR A 35 -6.77 23.59 -13.66
N TRP A 36 -7.42 22.44 -13.54
CA TRP A 36 -6.81 21.13 -13.73
C TRP A 36 -7.34 20.44 -14.97
N THR A 37 -6.48 19.73 -15.66
CA THR A 37 -6.85 18.80 -16.72
C THR A 37 -6.47 17.39 -16.30
N LEU A 38 -7.46 16.51 -16.27
CA LEU A 38 -7.31 15.10 -15.98
C LEU A 38 -7.46 14.29 -17.26
N ARG A 39 -6.58 13.31 -17.48
CA ARG A 39 -6.77 12.29 -18.50
C ARG A 39 -7.38 11.07 -17.84
N VAL A 40 -8.59 10.71 -18.25
CA VAL A 40 -9.33 9.56 -17.75
C VAL A 40 -9.28 8.46 -18.78
N ALA A 41 -8.83 7.27 -18.38
CA ALA A 41 -8.95 6.05 -19.16
C ALA A 41 -10.18 5.28 -18.65
N ASP A 42 -11.14 5.03 -19.52
CA ASP A 42 -12.37 4.31 -19.21
C ASP A 42 -12.29 2.89 -19.79
N ARG A 43 -12.42 1.88 -18.92
CA ARG A 43 -12.29 0.47 -19.31
C ARG A 43 -13.62 -0.19 -19.69
N ARG A 44 -14.75 0.51 -19.57
CA ARG A 44 -16.09 -0.08 -19.76
C ARG A 44 -16.50 -0.39 -21.19
N TRP A 45 -15.76 0.09 -22.20
CA TRP A 45 -16.18 0.01 -23.57
C TRP A 45 -15.54 -1.17 -24.31
N ASN A 46 -16.23 -2.30 -24.40
CA ASN A 46 -15.88 -3.46 -25.25
C ASN A 46 -14.38 -3.86 -25.27
N GLY A 47 -13.70 -3.76 -24.12
CA GLY A 47 -12.26 -4.04 -24.01
C GLY A 47 -11.34 -2.96 -24.59
N HIS A 48 -11.85 -1.90 -25.20
CA HIS A 48 -11.06 -0.80 -25.71
C HIS A 48 -10.92 0.33 -24.67
N LEU A 49 -9.69 0.76 -24.46
CA LEU A 49 -9.37 1.92 -23.61
C LEU A 49 -9.83 3.21 -24.30
N ARG A 50 -10.93 3.79 -23.84
CA ARG A 50 -11.34 5.11 -24.29
C ARG A 50 -10.72 6.17 -23.37
N SER A 51 -9.95 7.09 -23.93
CA SER A 51 -9.38 8.21 -23.17
C SER A 51 -10.20 9.48 -23.38
N ARG A 52 -10.57 10.14 -22.29
CA ARG A 52 -11.24 11.45 -22.31
C ARG A 52 -10.49 12.45 -21.41
N LYS A 53 -10.70 13.73 -21.69
CA LYS A 53 -10.17 14.82 -20.85
C LYS A 53 -11.31 15.40 -20.01
N VAL A 54 -11.04 15.62 -18.73
CA VAL A 54 -11.95 16.29 -17.81
C VAL A 54 -11.23 17.53 -17.26
N ARG A 55 -11.96 18.63 -17.14
CA ARG A 55 -11.47 19.84 -16.47
C ARG A 55 -12.09 19.96 -15.09
N ALA A 56 -11.32 20.41 -14.12
CA ALA A 56 -11.77 20.66 -12.76
C ALA A 56 -11.14 21.94 -12.21
N LYS A 57 -11.86 22.62 -11.33
CA LYS A 57 -11.33 23.79 -10.59
C LYS A 57 -10.44 23.34 -9.43
N PHE A 58 -10.75 22.20 -8.84
CA PHE A 58 -10.02 21.60 -7.73
C PHE A 58 -9.92 20.09 -7.92
N VAL A 59 -8.85 19.48 -7.44
CA VAL A 59 -8.65 18.02 -7.46
C VAL A 59 -8.14 17.57 -6.09
N PHE A 60 -8.85 16.63 -5.49
CA PHE A 60 -8.37 15.90 -4.33
C PHE A 60 -7.81 14.54 -4.80
N VAL A 61 -6.57 14.23 -4.45
CA VAL A 61 -5.90 12.99 -4.88
C VAL A 61 -5.93 11.99 -3.73
N GLY A 62 -6.95 11.13 -3.71
CA GLY A 62 -7.09 10.05 -2.74
C GLY A 62 -6.71 8.68 -3.32
N ALA A 63 -5.61 8.60 -4.08
CA ALA A 63 -5.26 7.45 -4.90
C ALA A 63 -4.31 6.45 -4.22
N GLY A 64 -4.05 6.59 -2.90
CA GLY A 64 -3.09 5.74 -2.19
C GLY A 64 -1.74 5.70 -2.89
N GLY A 65 -1.17 4.52 -3.12
CA GLY A 65 0.11 4.38 -3.84
C GLY A 65 0.11 4.94 -5.27
N GLY A 66 -1.06 5.14 -5.87
CA GLY A 66 -1.21 5.81 -7.18
C GLY A 66 -1.08 7.33 -7.12
N ALA A 67 -1.06 7.94 -5.93
CA ALA A 67 -0.96 9.39 -5.78
C ALA A 67 0.38 9.94 -6.30
N LEU A 68 1.49 9.27 -5.99
CA LEU A 68 2.83 9.72 -6.39
C LEU A 68 2.99 9.86 -7.92
N PRO A 69 2.64 8.88 -8.76
CA PRO A 69 2.71 9.05 -10.22
C PRO A 69 1.83 10.19 -10.74
N LEU A 70 0.63 10.38 -10.16
CA LEU A 70 -0.26 11.47 -10.53
C LEU A 70 0.36 12.84 -10.18
N LEU A 71 0.90 12.99 -8.98
CA LEU A 71 1.59 14.20 -8.55
C LEU A 71 2.83 14.48 -9.41
N GLN A 72 3.64 13.47 -9.72
CA GLN A 72 4.80 13.62 -10.61
C GLN A 72 4.40 14.07 -12.01
N SER A 73 3.19 13.74 -12.49
CA SER A 73 2.67 14.14 -13.79
C SER A 73 1.98 15.51 -13.79
N SER A 74 1.70 16.06 -12.61
CA SER A 74 0.89 17.28 -12.44
C SER A 74 1.58 18.55 -12.96
N GLY A 75 2.90 18.60 -12.87
CA GLY A 75 3.73 19.75 -13.25
C GLY A 75 3.81 20.82 -12.16
N ILE A 76 3.25 20.59 -10.96
CA ILE A 76 3.40 21.51 -9.84
C ILE A 76 4.82 21.44 -9.25
N PRO A 77 5.40 22.57 -8.81
CA PRO A 77 6.75 22.60 -8.23
C PRO A 77 6.88 21.76 -6.96
N GLU A 78 5.84 21.72 -6.14
CA GLU A 78 5.77 21.02 -4.87
C GLU A 78 5.89 19.49 -5.03
N ALA A 79 5.51 18.95 -6.18
CA ALA A 79 5.62 17.52 -6.48
C ALA A 79 7.06 17.07 -6.85
N LYS A 80 8.00 18.03 -6.99
CA LYS A 80 9.37 17.71 -7.38
C LYS A 80 10.17 17.13 -6.23
N GLY A 81 10.96 16.10 -6.51
CA GLY A 81 11.88 15.50 -5.54
C GLY A 81 11.26 14.43 -4.66
N PHE A 82 9.95 14.18 -4.78
CA PHE A 82 9.31 13.07 -4.09
C PHE A 82 9.56 11.74 -4.81
N GLY A 83 9.98 10.75 -4.03
CA GLY A 83 10.08 9.36 -4.42
C GLY A 83 9.16 8.48 -3.60
N GLY A 84 9.09 7.21 -3.94
CA GLY A 84 8.29 6.23 -3.23
C GLY A 84 9.05 4.94 -2.96
N PHE A 85 8.82 4.37 -1.79
CA PHE A 85 9.30 3.07 -1.40
C PHE A 85 8.11 2.14 -1.14
N PRO A 86 7.82 1.20 -2.04
CA PRO A 86 6.64 0.34 -1.91
C PRO A 86 6.88 -0.75 -0.87
N ILE A 87 5.97 -0.82 0.10
CA ILE A 87 5.96 -1.81 1.18
C ILE A 87 4.63 -2.55 1.16
N SER A 88 4.66 -3.85 1.37
CA SER A 88 3.47 -4.67 1.56
C SER A 88 3.46 -5.31 2.95
N GLY A 89 2.26 -5.63 3.43
CA GLY A 89 2.07 -6.49 4.59
C GLY A 89 1.56 -7.85 4.14
N GLN A 90 2.15 -8.90 4.65
CA GLN A 90 1.72 -10.27 4.43
C GLN A 90 1.23 -10.88 5.73
N PHE A 91 0.26 -11.78 5.64
CA PHE A 91 -0.28 -12.49 6.80
C PHE A 91 -0.43 -13.98 6.47
N LEU A 92 -0.16 -14.81 7.44
CA LEU A 92 -0.68 -16.17 7.44
C LEU A 92 -2.16 -16.10 7.81
N LYS A 93 -3.02 -16.72 7.01
CA LYS A 93 -4.47 -16.72 7.18
C LYS A 93 -4.97 -18.15 7.21
N THR A 94 -5.90 -18.42 8.13
CA THR A 94 -6.70 -19.64 8.12
C THR A 94 -8.19 -19.34 8.23
N THR A 95 -8.99 -20.12 7.54
CA THR A 95 -10.45 -20.12 7.64
C THR A 95 -10.98 -21.45 8.16
N ASN A 96 -10.08 -22.37 8.58
CA ASN A 96 -10.48 -23.65 9.16
C ASN A 96 -11.28 -23.41 10.45
N PRO A 97 -12.58 -23.81 10.51
CA PRO A 97 -13.44 -23.49 11.65
C PRO A 97 -12.93 -24.05 12.97
N GLN A 98 -12.27 -25.23 12.94
CA GLN A 98 -11.73 -25.87 14.14
C GLN A 98 -10.57 -25.06 14.74
N ILE A 99 -9.77 -24.42 13.88
CA ILE A 99 -8.65 -23.57 14.30
C ILE A 99 -9.18 -22.20 14.72
N VAL A 100 -10.09 -21.61 13.94
CA VAL A 100 -10.71 -20.32 14.23
C VAL A 100 -11.41 -20.35 15.60
N ALA A 101 -12.07 -21.46 15.96
CA ALA A 101 -12.74 -21.62 17.24
C ALA A 101 -11.79 -21.59 18.46
N GLN A 102 -10.49 -21.86 18.26
CA GLN A 102 -9.50 -21.89 19.34
C GLN A 102 -9.05 -20.49 19.79
N HIS A 103 -9.31 -19.46 18.97
CA HIS A 103 -8.83 -18.10 19.26
C HIS A 103 -9.87 -17.05 18.87
N GLN A 104 -10.34 -16.28 19.84
CA GLN A 104 -11.42 -15.30 19.67
C GLN A 104 -10.99 -13.87 20.04
N ALA A 105 -9.67 -13.61 20.03
CA ALA A 105 -9.11 -12.35 20.48
C ALA A 105 -8.15 -11.76 19.46
N LYS A 106 -7.60 -10.60 19.80
CA LYS A 106 -6.44 -10.02 19.13
C LYS A 106 -5.30 -9.93 20.13
N VAL A 107 -4.24 -10.68 19.90
CA VAL A 107 -3.06 -10.76 20.76
C VAL A 107 -1.84 -10.25 20.01
N TYR A 108 -1.17 -9.26 20.58
CA TYR A 108 0.08 -8.72 20.08
C TYR A 108 1.29 -9.41 20.70
N GLY A 109 2.30 -9.64 19.91
CA GLY A 109 3.63 -10.01 20.39
C GLY A 109 4.40 -8.80 20.91
N LYS A 110 5.62 -9.05 21.31
CA LYS A 110 6.60 -8.00 21.62
C LYS A 110 7.41 -7.71 20.36
N ALA A 111 7.67 -6.43 20.10
CA ALA A 111 8.57 -6.05 19.02
C ALA A 111 10.00 -6.48 19.37
N ASP A 112 10.73 -6.99 18.37
CA ASP A 112 12.17 -7.22 18.52
C ASP A 112 12.91 -5.87 18.64
N ILE A 113 14.04 -5.89 19.32
CA ILE A 113 14.86 -4.68 19.50
C ILE A 113 15.35 -4.23 18.10
N GLY A 114 15.03 -2.98 17.74
CA GLY A 114 15.38 -2.41 16.45
C GLY A 114 14.41 -2.72 15.30
N ALA A 115 13.35 -3.50 15.54
CA ALA A 115 12.31 -3.74 14.54
C ALA A 115 11.46 -2.47 14.32
N PRO A 116 11.01 -2.20 13.06
CA PRO A 116 10.11 -1.09 12.79
C PRO A 116 8.81 -1.23 13.59
N PRO A 117 8.21 -0.12 14.08
CA PRO A 117 7.01 -0.17 14.93
C PRO A 117 5.83 -0.94 14.33
N MET A 118 5.84 -1.13 13.02
CA MET A 118 4.77 -1.79 12.27
C MET A 118 4.95 -3.29 12.08
N SER A 119 6.07 -3.84 12.55
CA SER A 119 6.41 -5.27 12.40
C SER A 119 6.06 -6.12 13.62
N VAL A 120 5.29 -5.57 14.57
CA VAL A 120 4.85 -6.34 15.74
C VAL A 120 3.88 -7.43 15.31
N PRO A 121 4.28 -8.71 15.39
CA PRO A 121 3.39 -9.79 15.00
C PRO A 121 2.20 -9.88 15.96
N HIS A 122 1.03 -10.14 15.41
CA HIS A 122 -0.19 -10.35 16.19
C HIS A 122 -1.04 -11.45 15.57
N LEU A 123 -1.72 -12.19 16.43
CA LEU A 123 -2.76 -13.14 16.05
C LEU A 123 -4.11 -12.48 16.25
N ASP A 124 -4.92 -12.44 15.19
CA ASP A 124 -6.13 -11.61 15.16
C ASP A 124 -7.29 -12.37 14.51
N THR A 125 -8.40 -12.46 15.25
CA THR A 125 -9.66 -12.98 14.72
C THR A 125 -10.40 -11.88 13.99
N ARG A 126 -10.71 -12.10 12.70
CA ARG A 126 -11.40 -11.12 11.86
C ARG A 126 -12.56 -11.73 11.10
N VAL A 127 -13.59 -10.93 10.90
CA VAL A 127 -14.64 -11.22 9.93
C VAL A 127 -14.26 -10.59 8.59
N VAL A 128 -14.05 -11.44 7.59
CA VAL A 128 -13.69 -11.02 6.22
C VAL A 128 -14.75 -11.58 5.27
N ASP A 129 -15.43 -10.72 4.56
CA ASP A 129 -16.49 -11.06 3.58
C ASP A 129 -17.60 -11.96 4.16
N GLY A 130 -17.91 -11.78 5.43
CA GLY A 130 -18.95 -12.53 6.15
C GLY A 130 -18.47 -13.83 6.81
N GLY A 131 -17.26 -14.28 6.53
CA GLY A 131 -16.61 -15.43 7.16
C GLY A 131 -15.61 -15.02 8.24
N THR A 132 -15.47 -15.83 9.28
CA THR A 132 -14.45 -15.61 10.31
C THR A 132 -13.14 -16.26 9.89
N ALA A 133 -12.04 -15.54 10.10
CA ALA A 133 -10.70 -15.98 9.80
C ALA A 133 -9.73 -15.59 10.92
N LEU A 134 -8.67 -16.37 11.12
CA LEU A 134 -7.50 -15.95 11.89
C LEU A 134 -6.43 -15.43 10.94
N LEU A 135 -5.81 -14.33 11.34
CA LEU A 135 -4.68 -13.75 10.64
C LEU A 135 -3.51 -13.61 11.60
N PHE A 136 -2.33 -14.04 11.18
CA PHE A 136 -1.10 -13.86 11.94
C PHE A 136 -0.08 -13.06 11.10
N GLY A 137 0.47 -12.02 11.66
CA GLY A 137 1.41 -11.09 11.03
C GLY A 137 1.32 -9.70 11.64
N PRO A 138 1.72 -8.63 10.95
CA PRO A 138 2.19 -8.63 9.57
C PRO A 138 3.64 -9.13 9.45
N TYR A 139 3.94 -9.78 8.34
CA TYR A 139 5.28 -9.93 7.81
C TYR A 139 5.51 -8.82 6.81
N ALA A 140 6.67 -8.20 6.86
CA ALA A 140 6.99 -7.17 5.88
C ALA A 140 7.25 -7.81 4.51
N GLY A 141 6.73 -7.19 3.49
CA GLY A 141 6.98 -7.56 2.11
C GLY A 141 7.42 -6.35 1.32
N TRP A 142 8.13 -6.59 0.23
CA TRP A 142 8.51 -5.59 -0.73
C TRP A 142 8.02 -5.98 -2.11
N SER A 143 7.64 -4.98 -2.90
CA SER A 143 7.20 -5.19 -4.27
C SER A 143 7.51 -3.94 -5.09
N MET A 144 7.78 -4.09 -6.37
CA MET A 144 7.92 -2.95 -7.28
C MET A 144 6.59 -2.27 -7.61
N LYS A 145 5.47 -2.91 -7.28
CA LYS A 145 4.12 -2.38 -7.52
C LYS A 145 3.76 -1.35 -6.44
N PHE A 146 3.11 -0.28 -6.83
CA PHE A 146 2.61 0.75 -5.92
C PHE A 146 1.21 0.43 -5.37
N LEU A 147 0.47 -0.36 -6.09
CA LEU A 147 -0.86 -0.85 -5.71
C LEU A 147 -0.91 -2.38 -5.84
N LYS A 148 -1.78 -3.03 -5.11
CA LYS A 148 -1.96 -4.50 -5.16
C LYS A 148 -2.17 -5.01 -6.59
N HIS A 149 -2.91 -4.26 -7.39
CA HIS A 149 -3.17 -4.52 -8.81
C HIS A 149 -2.37 -3.60 -9.75
N GLY A 150 -1.28 -2.99 -9.26
CA GLY A 150 -0.39 -2.12 -10.02
C GLY A 150 0.57 -2.90 -10.93
N SER A 151 1.44 -2.14 -11.59
CA SER A 151 2.45 -2.67 -12.52
C SER A 151 3.77 -2.93 -11.82
N TRP A 152 4.48 -3.98 -12.21
CA TRP A 152 5.88 -4.24 -11.81
C TRP A 152 6.84 -3.13 -12.22
N THR A 153 6.43 -2.24 -13.11
CA THR A 153 7.23 -1.09 -13.55
C THR A 153 6.95 0.18 -12.75
N ASP A 154 6.05 0.17 -11.77
CA ASP A 154 5.62 1.38 -11.06
C ASP A 154 6.79 2.08 -10.37
N LEU A 155 7.61 1.33 -9.62
CA LEU A 155 8.78 1.88 -8.94
C LEU A 155 9.76 2.49 -9.94
N ILE A 156 10.12 1.77 -11.00
CA ILE A 156 11.09 2.25 -12.02
C ILE A 156 10.56 3.51 -12.69
N ARG A 157 9.27 3.52 -13.05
CA ARG A 157 8.62 4.67 -13.68
C ARG A 157 8.50 5.88 -12.75
N SER A 158 8.58 5.68 -11.45
CA SER A 158 8.54 6.77 -10.46
C SER A 158 9.90 7.45 -10.28
N ILE A 159 10.98 6.82 -10.71
CA ILE A 159 12.34 7.39 -10.62
C ILE A 159 12.45 8.55 -11.62
N ARG A 160 12.84 9.70 -11.09
CA ARG A 160 13.05 10.95 -11.85
C ARG A 160 14.41 11.54 -11.49
N PRO A 161 15.02 12.37 -12.34
CA PRO A 161 16.28 13.05 -12.00
C PRO A 161 16.21 13.80 -10.66
N GLY A 162 15.06 14.37 -10.33
CA GLY A 162 14.88 15.14 -9.09
C GLY A 162 14.75 14.32 -7.82
N ASN A 163 14.42 13.02 -7.89
CA ASN A 163 14.24 12.17 -6.71
C ASN A 163 15.29 11.04 -6.58
N LEU A 164 16.15 10.86 -7.57
CA LEU A 164 17.16 9.81 -7.58
C LEU A 164 18.11 9.93 -6.38
N ILE A 165 18.66 11.14 -6.16
CA ILE A 165 19.57 11.38 -5.03
C ILE A 165 18.87 11.16 -3.68
N PRO A 166 17.67 11.70 -3.41
CA PRO A 166 16.91 11.38 -2.20
C PRO A 166 16.67 9.89 -2.01
N MET A 167 16.31 9.16 -3.05
CA MET A 167 16.07 7.71 -2.96
C MET A 167 17.34 6.94 -2.60
N LEU A 168 18.47 7.27 -3.23
CA LEU A 168 19.76 6.66 -2.91
C LEU A 168 20.22 6.98 -1.47
N ALA A 169 20.08 8.25 -1.05
CA ALA A 169 20.45 8.66 0.30
C ALA A 169 19.64 7.90 1.37
N VAL A 170 18.34 7.73 1.15
CA VAL A 170 17.49 6.93 2.04
C VAL A 170 17.92 5.47 2.05
N GLY A 171 18.21 4.87 0.89
CA GLY A 171 18.67 3.48 0.81
C GLY A 171 19.95 3.24 1.61
N VAL A 172 20.95 4.11 1.44
CA VAL A 172 22.23 3.98 2.14
C VAL A 172 22.09 4.20 3.65
N ARG A 173 21.23 5.12 4.09
CA ARG A 173 21.05 5.43 5.51
C ARG A 173 20.19 4.44 6.28
N ASN A 174 19.39 3.66 5.58
CA ASN A 174 18.50 2.67 6.17
C ASN A 174 18.88 1.24 5.80
N LEU A 175 20.19 0.95 5.80
CA LEU A 175 20.68 -0.40 5.45
C LEU A 175 20.12 -1.49 6.36
N ASP A 176 19.86 -1.19 7.63
CA ASP A 176 19.24 -2.16 8.54
C ASP A 176 17.81 -2.48 8.14
N LEU A 177 17.04 -1.45 7.71
CA LEU A 177 15.72 -1.66 7.13
C LEU A 177 15.80 -2.48 5.82
N VAL A 178 16.77 -2.20 4.97
CA VAL A 178 16.99 -2.96 3.74
C VAL A 178 17.30 -4.43 4.06
N LYS A 179 18.23 -4.69 4.99
CA LYS A 179 18.56 -6.06 5.44
C LYS A 179 17.33 -6.76 6.03
N TYR A 180 16.59 -6.08 6.90
CA TYR A 180 15.33 -6.61 7.45
C TYR A 180 14.36 -7.00 6.35
N LEU A 181 14.09 -6.13 5.38
CA LEU A 181 13.18 -6.40 4.26
C LEU A 181 13.67 -7.54 3.36
N VAL A 182 14.97 -7.63 3.11
CA VAL A 182 15.55 -8.76 2.37
C VAL A 182 15.32 -10.06 3.15
N GLY A 183 15.54 -10.07 4.47
CA GLY A 183 15.24 -11.21 5.33
C GLY A 183 13.77 -11.63 5.26
N GLU A 184 12.85 -10.68 5.36
CA GLU A 184 11.40 -10.94 5.30
C GLU A 184 10.95 -11.48 3.92
N VAL A 185 11.50 -10.93 2.83
CA VAL A 185 11.17 -11.38 1.46
C VAL A 185 11.72 -12.76 1.18
N THR A 186 12.88 -13.10 1.75
CA THR A 186 13.52 -14.42 1.61
C THR A 186 13.08 -15.44 2.67
N ALA A 187 12.30 -15.01 3.68
CA ALA A 187 11.78 -15.89 4.72
C ALA A 187 10.93 -17.00 4.11
N THR A 188 11.16 -18.21 4.58
CA THR A 188 10.40 -19.39 4.15
C THR A 188 9.07 -19.51 4.89
N ASP A 189 8.16 -20.29 4.37
CA ASP A 189 6.90 -20.59 5.07
C ASP A 189 7.15 -21.31 6.42
N THR A 190 8.26 -22.07 6.52
CA THR A 190 8.70 -22.70 7.76
C THR A 190 9.10 -21.66 8.81
N ASP A 191 9.80 -20.58 8.42
CA ASP A 191 10.21 -19.53 9.34
C ASP A 191 8.99 -18.75 9.85
N ARG A 192 8.06 -18.42 8.96
CA ARG A 192 6.79 -17.75 9.32
C ARG A 192 5.96 -18.62 10.27
N LEU A 193 5.89 -19.91 9.98
CA LEU A 193 5.15 -20.85 10.82
C LEU A 193 5.80 -21.01 12.21
N ARG A 194 7.13 -20.97 12.31
CA ARG A 194 7.84 -20.99 13.60
C ARG A 194 7.42 -19.81 14.47
N THR A 195 7.33 -18.62 13.89
CA THR A 195 6.87 -17.42 14.62
C THR A 195 5.41 -17.55 15.05
N LEU A 196 4.54 -18.08 14.18
CA LEU A 196 3.14 -18.34 14.51
C LEU A 196 3.00 -19.34 15.67
N ARG A 197 3.84 -20.37 15.71
CA ARG A 197 3.79 -21.39 16.76
C ARG A 197 4.09 -20.87 18.17
N ALA A 198 4.73 -19.71 18.29
CA ALA A 198 4.88 -19.03 19.59
C ALA A 198 3.51 -18.55 20.12
N PHE A 199 2.53 -18.32 19.26
CA PHE A 199 1.17 -17.89 19.61
C PHE A 199 0.17 -19.04 19.57
N MET A 200 0.36 -19.98 18.66
CA MET A 200 -0.50 -21.14 18.46
C MET A 200 0.38 -22.38 18.23
N PRO A 201 0.81 -23.08 19.31
CA PRO A 201 1.75 -24.21 19.20
C PRO A 201 1.28 -25.34 18.29
N THR A 202 -0.04 -25.51 18.16
CA THR A 202 -0.67 -26.54 17.32
C THR A 202 -0.76 -26.18 15.84
N ALA A 203 -0.24 -25.01 15.41
CA ALA A 203 -0.33 -24.58 14.02
C ALA A 203 0.37 -25.54 13.08
N HIS A 204 -0.35 -26.00 12.05
CA HIS A 204 0.14 -26.90 11.02
C HIS A 204 0.18 -26.21 9.65
N PRO A 205 1.23 -26.39 8.82
CA PRO A 205 1.41 -25.67 7.55
C PRO A 205 0.22 -25.76 6.60
N ARG A 206 -0.42 -26.92 6.52
CA ARG A 206 -1.55 -27.17 5.60
C ARG A 206 -2.80 -26.32 5.89
N ASP A 207 -2.89 -25.75 7.12
CA ASP A 207 -4.08 -25.01 7.56
C ASP A 207 -3.92 -23.50 7.33
N TRP A 208 -2.76 -23.05 6.90
CA TRP A 208 -2.45 -21.63 6.77
C TRP A 208 -1.95 -21.29 5.37
N GLU A 209 -2.50 -20.22 4.81
CA GLU A 209 -2.08 -19.65 3.52
C GLU A 209 -1.43 -18.27 3.73
N LEU A 210 -0.38 -17.98 2.96
CA LEU A 210 0.23 -16.65 2.96
C LEU A 210 -0.59 -15.72 2.04
N VAL A 211 -1.11 -14.63 2.60
CA VAL A 211 -1.90 -13.64 1.87
C VAL A 211 -1.27 -12.25 1.95
N THR A 212 -1.27 -11.53 0.84
CA THR A 212 -0.89 -10.11 0.84
C THR A 212 -2.11 -9.29 1.23
N ALA A 213 -2.03 -8.63 2.38
CA ALA A 213 -3.15 -7.86 2.92
C ALA A 213 -3.24 -6.47 2.29
N GLY A 214 -2.18 -5.70 2.35
CA GLY A 214 -2.15 -4.35 1.84
C GLY A 214 -0.82 -4.01 1.19
N GLN A 215 -0.85 -2.98 0.35
CA GLN A 215 0.33 -2.41 -0.26
C GLN A 215 0.23 -0.90 -0.20
N ARG A 216 1.32 -0.25 0.17
CA ARG A 216 1.40 1.20 0.25
C ARG A 216 2.78 1.67 -0.20
N VAL A 217 2.86 2.93 -0.54
CA VAL A 217 4.11 3.59 -0.88
C VAL A 217 4.49 4.50 0.27
N GLN A 218 5.64 4.25 0.89
CA GLN A 218 6.24 5.17 1.84
C GLN A 218 6.86 6.33 1.08
N VAL A 219 6.62 7.53 1.55
CA VAL A 219 7.08 8.74 0.89
C VAL A 219 8.56 8.97 1.18
N ILE A 220 9.31 9.19 0.12
CA ILE A 220 10.69 9.70 0.20
C ILE A 220 10.66 11.14 -0.29
N LYS A 221 11.10 12.07 0.55
CA LYS A 221 11.22 13.47 0.17
C LYS A 221 12.69 13.93 0.22
N LYS A 222 12.98 14.97 -0.56
CA LYS A 222 14.28 15.63 -0.50
C LYS A 222 14.43 16.36 0.84
N ASP A 223 15.55 16.16 1.48
CA ASP A 223 15.97 16.88 2.68
C ASP A 223 17.31 17.55 2.44
N ARG A 224 17.49 18.80 2.91
CA ARG A 224 18.70 19.58 2.66
C ARG A 224 19.90 19.04 3.48
N ALA A 225 19.66 18.58 4.70
CA ALA A 225 20.70 18.11 5.58
C ALA A 225 21.10 16.67 5.30
N GLN A 226 20.12 15.85 4.92
CA GLN A 226 20.28 14.40 4.79
C GLN A 226 20.24 13.90 3.35
N GLY A 227 20.03 14.79 2.36
CA GLY A 227 19.81 14.42 0.95
C GLY A 227 18.44 13.83 0.68
N GLY A 228 17.94 12.98 1.56
CA GLY A 228 16.60 12.41 1.49
C GLY A 228 16.15 11.85 2.83
N VAL A 229 14.86 11.87 3.09
CA VAL A 229 14.21 11.32 4.30
C VAL A 229 13.07 10.39 3.87
N LEU A 230 12.99 9.23 4.53
CA LEU A 230 11.87 8.31 4.43
C LEU A 230 10.86 8.65 5.53
N GLU A 231 9.65 9.00 5.14
CA GLU A 231 8.58 9.32 6.08
C GLU A 231 7.67 8.12 6.28
N PHE A 232 7.59 7.65 7.53
CA PHE A 232 6.66 6.59 7.91
C PHE A 232 5.33 7.21 8.37
N GLY A 233 4.24 6.71 7.79
CA GLY A 233 2.88 7.14 8.16
C GLY A 233 2.42 8.44 7.50
N THR A 234 3.22 9.04 6.62
CA THR A 234 2.79 10.18 5.81
C THR A 234 2.14 9.67 4.53
N GLU A 235 0.92 10.08 4.29
CA GLU A 235 0.22 9.91 3.01
C GLU A 235 0.39 11.18 2.17
N LEU A 236 0.62 11.01 0.88
CA LEU A 236 0.73 12.12 -0.08
C LEU A 236 -0.64 12.66 -0.46
#